data_6b901959ffe1bc16c4a2686d1254f589
#
_entry.id   6b901959ffe1bc16c4a2686d1254f589
#
_cell.length_a   1.000
_cell.length_b   1.000
_cell.length_c   1.000
_cell.angle_alpha   90.00
_cell.angle_beta   90.00
_cell.angle_gamma   90.00
#
_symmetry.space_group_name_H-M   'P 1'
#
loop_
_entity.id
_entity.type
_entity.pdbx_description
1 polymer ?
#
loop_
_entity_poly.entity_id
_entity_poly.type
_entity_poly.pdbx_seq_one_letter_code
_entity_poly.pdbx_strand_id
1 'polypeptide(L)'
;KDLTVQTGTSTCYVVHIEQWSKEDGLWTSVDEAKRILYLLPQAEWDKDNARFAAYFFGNGEMWKDMIKFTTYKYYVIPPAGYPTVIFCRMNGGATANNWNNKWNQTVDLTIPTNGNNTCTISNFWNNKASGSWSKK
;
A
#
# COMPACT_ATOMS: atom_id res chain seq x y z
N LYS A 1 15.53 -1.38 -29.94
CA LYS A 1 15.80 -1.25 -29.76
C LYS A 1 16.23 -1.22 -29.38
N ASP A 2 16.20 -1.52 -29.19
CA ASP A 2 16.71 -1.37 -28.81
C ASP A 2 17.13 -1.44 -28.19
N LEU A 3 17.19 -1.79 -27.89
CA LEU A 3 17.70 -1.66 -27.33
C LEU A 3 18.31 -1.54 -27.09
N THR A 4 18.48 -1.76 -26.84
CA THR A 4 19.13 -1.54 -26.58
C THR A 4 19.67 -1.35 -26.26
N VAL A 5 19.73 -1.39 -26.09
CA VAL A 5 20.33 -1.10 -25.67
C VAL A 5 20.62 -1.04 -25.35
N GLN A 6 20.84 -1.12 -25.07
CA GLN A 6 21.20 -0.98 -24.81
C GLN A 6 21.67 -0.88 -24.45
N THR A 7 21.82 -1.09 -24.26
CA THR A 7 22.30 -1.02 -24.02
C THR A 7 22.59 -0.82 -23.61
N GLY A 8 22.74 -0.86 -23.50
CA GLY A 8 23.00 -0.61 -23.05
C GLY A 8 22.93 -0.55 -22.50
N THR A 9 22.78 -0.56 -21.92
CA THR A 9 22.61 -0.45 -21.47
C THR A 9 22.56 -0.68 -20.84
N SER A 10 22.54 -0.81 -20.38
CA SER A 10 22.47 -0.94 -19.90
C SER A 10 22.26 -1.39 -19.38
N THR A 11 22.15 -1.59 -18.99
CA THR A 11 21.92 -1.89 -18.56
C THR A 11 21.53 -2.45 -18.55
N CYS A 12 21.36 -2.69 -18.40
CA CYS A 12 20.84 -2.87 -18.46
C CYS A 12 20.62 -3.59 -18.32
N TYR A 13 20.54 -4.09 -18.09
CA TYR A 13 20.24 -4.51 -18.11
C TYR A 13 19.95 -4.93 -17.78
N VAL A 14 19.60 -5.22 -17.48
CA VAL A 14 19.31 -5.28 -17.33
C VAL A 14 18.80 -5.77 -17.42
N VAL A 15 18.56 -6.07 -17.34
CA VAL A 15 18.17 -6.08 -17.42
C VAL A 15 17.66 -6.23 -17.89
N HIS A 16 17.41 -6.49 -18.11
CA HIS A 16 17.15 -6.23 -18.70
C HIS A 16 16.77 -5.94 -18.90
N ILE A 17 16.46 -5.85 -18.80
CA ILE A 17 16.25 -5.26 -19.04
C ILE A 17 15.86 -4.91 -19.57
N GLU A 18 15.45 -4.74 -19.65
CA GLU A 18 15.29 -4.11 -20.07
C GLU A 18 14.82 -3.68 -20.33
N GLN A 19 14.43 -3.45 -20.60
CA GLN A 19 14.11 -2.76 -20.84
C GLN A 19 13.60 -2.32 -21.11
N TRP A 20 13.20 -2.12 -21.39
CA TRP A 20 12.80 -1.47 -21.67
C TRP A 20 12.08 -0.93 -21.79
N SER A 21 11.65 -0.71 -21.51
CA SER A 21 11.08 -0.06 -21.50
C SER A 21 10.60 0.15 -21.80
N LYS A 22 10.31 0.43 -21.74
CA LYS A 22 9.77 0.68 -21.81
C LYS A 22 9.49 1.00 -21.69
N GLU A 23 9.46 1.12 -21.62
CA GLU A 23 9.20 1.34 -21.08
C GLU A 23 9.09 1.75 -20.52
N ASP A 24 9.51 1.77 -20.23
CA ASP A 24 9.11 2.74 -19.38
C ASP A 24 8.75 2.34 -17.93
N GLY A 25 8.18 1.39 -17.65
CA GLY A 25 7.59 0.99 -16.38
C GLY A 25 8.58 0.68 -15.28
N LEU A 26 9.77 0.28 -15.61
CA LEU A 26 10.74 -0.13 -14.59
C LEU A 26 11.14 1.02 -13.66
N TRP A 27 11.34 2.19 -14.20
CA TRP A 27 11.70 3.36 -13.38
C TRP A 27 10.60 3.74 -12.41
N THR A 28 9.36 3.68 -12.87
CA THR A 28 8.21 3.96 -12.04
C THR A 28 8.13 2.97 -10.87
N SER A 29 8.40 1.70 -11.14
CA SER A 29 8.34 0.66 -10.10
C SER A 29 9.35 0.91 -8.99
N VAL A 30 10.55 1.37 -9.32
CA VAL A 30 11.56 1.66 -8.29
C VAL A 30 11.12 2.81 -7.40
N ASP A 31 10.57 3.87 -7.99
CA ASP A 31 10.09 5.00 -7.21
C ASP A 31 8.92 4.60 -6.33
N GLU A 32 8.00 3.80 -6.84
CA GLU A 32 6.85 3.35 -6.05
C GLU A 32 7.30 2.47 -4.90
N ALA A 33 8.31 1.62 -5.09
CA ALA A 33 8.80 0.75 -4.03
C ALA A 33 9.29 1.54 -2.81
N LYS A 34 9.83 2.75 -3.04
CA LYS A 34 10.29 3.60 -1.95
C LYS A 34 9.13 4.20 -1.15
N ARG A 35 7.91 4.08 -1.67
CA ARG A 35 6.73 4.67 -1.06
C ARG A 35 5.77 3.62 -0.50
N ILE A 36 6.25 2.38 -0.33
CA ILE A 36 5.40 1.32 0.20
C ILE A 36 4.99 1.67 1.63
N LEU A 37 3.71 1.50 1.92
CA LEU A 37 3.18 1.60 3.27
C LEU A 37 2.83 0.21 3.77
N TYR A 38 3.21 -0.07 5.02
CA TYR A 38 2.90 -1.34 5.68
C TYR A 38 1.85 -1.12 6.75
N LEU A 39 1.01 -2.13 6.94
CA LEU A 39 0.00 -2.15 7.97
C LEU A 39 0.22 -3.36 8.86
N LEU A 40 0.25 -3.15 10.17
CA LEU A 40 0.32 -4.20 11.16
C LEU A 40 -1.03 -4.28 11.87
N PRO A 41 -1.97 -5.11 11.37
CA PRO A 41 -3.30 -5.19 11.97
C PRO A 41 -3.31 -6.00 13.25
N GLN A 42 -2.25 -6.78 13.49
CA GLN A 42 -2.11 -7.67 14.62
C GLN A 42 -3.21 -8.74 14.60
N ALA A 43 -3.13 -9.68 15.55
CA ALA A 43 -4.08 -10.80 15.57
C ALA A 43 -5.52 -10.35 15.75
N GLU A 44 -5.73 -9.24 16.46
CA GLU A 44 -7.07 -8.74 16.73
C GLU A 44 -7.87 -8.42 15.48
N TRP A 45 -7.22 -7.85 14.48
CA TRP A 45 -7.89 -7.51 13.22
C TRP A 45 -7.68 -8.57 12.14
N ASP A 46 -6.55 -9.28 12.18
CA ASP A 46 -6.21 -10.26 11.14
C ASP A 46 -6.77 -11.63 11.50
N LYS A 47 -8.09 -11.70 11.58
CA LYS A 47 -8.82 -12.91 11.90
C LYS A 47 -10.17 -12.87 11.19
N ASP A 48 -10.97 -13.92 11.33
CA ASP A 48 -12.31 -14.03 10.74
C ASP A 48 -12.26 -13.94 9.21
N ASN A 49 -11.13 -14.36 8.63
CA ASN A 49 -10.92 -14.30 7.19
C ASN A 49 -11.05 -12.89 6.64
N ALA A 50 -10.68 -11.88 7.43
CA ALA A 50 -10.73 -10.49 7.00
C ALA A 50 -9.69 -10.24 5.91
N ARG A 51 -10.00 -9.30 5.02
CA ARG A 51 -9.03 -8.72 4.12
C ARG A 51 -8.87 -7.25 4.46
N PHE A 52 -7.90 -6.58 3.84
CA PHE A 52 -7.61 -5.20 4.18
C PHE A 52 -7.56 -4.35 2.90
N ALA A 53 -8.02 -3.12 3.02
CA ALA A 53 -7.98 -2.16 1.95
C ALA A 53 -7.58 -0.81 2.51
N ALA A 54 -7.00 0.03 1.65
CA ALA A 54 -6.62 1.38 2.00
C ALA A 54 -7.47 2.34 1.19
N TYR A 55 -8.02 3.34 1.86
CA TYR A 55 -8.79 4.39 1.23
C TYR A 55 -7.98 5.68 1.29
N PHE A 56 -7.57 6.18 0.14
CA PHE A 56 -6.77 7.39 0.02
C PHE A 56 -7.66 8.56 -0.36
N PHE A 57 -7.44 9.71 0.27
CA PHE A 57 -8.25 10.89 -0.02
C PHE A 57 -7.48 12.17 0.28
N GLY A 58 -8.13 13.32 0.06
CA GLY A 58 -7.53 14.63 0.23
C GLY A 58 -7.21 15.31 -1.10
N ASN A 59 -7.24 14.55 -2.19
CA ASN A 59 -7.07 15.06 -3.55
C ASN A 59 -7.81 14.09 -4.47
N GLY A 60 -9.12 13.99 -4.28
CA GLY A 60 -9.92 12.93 -4.87
C GLY A 60 -10.02 11.77 -3.90
N GLU A 61 -10.43 10.62 -4.38
CA GLU A 61 -10.57 9.40 -3.57
C GLU A 61 -10.08 8.21 -4.38
N MET A 62 -9.46 7.25 -3.68
CA MET A 62 -9.02 6.02 -4.34
C MET A 62 -8.95 4.89 -3.33
N TRP A 63 -9.63 3.79 -3.65
CA TRP A 63 -9.50 2.54 -2.89
C TRP A 63 -8.40 1.69 -3.51
N LYS A 64 -7.61 1.03 -2.67
CA LYS A 64 -6.64 0.03 -3.13
C LYS A 64 -6.67 -1.17 -2.19
N ASP A 65 -6.58 -2.36 -2.78
CA ASP A 65 -6.42 -3.57 -1.97
C ASP A 65 -5.07 -3.55 -1.29
N MET A 66 -5.02 -4.05 -0.06
CA MET A 66 -3.75 -4.31 0.60
C MET A 66 -3.37 -5.76 0.37
N ILE A 67 -2.09 -6.00 0.21
CA ILE A 67 -1.54 -7.31 -0.14
C ILE A 67 -0.82 -7.87 1.08
N LYS A 68 -1.10 -9.12 1.40
CA LYS A 68 -0.45 -9.78 2.53
C LYS A 68 1.03 -9.98 2.21
N PHE A 69 1.88 -9.50 3.11
CA PHE A 69 3.33 -9.63 2.97
C PHE A 69 3.84 -10.79 3.83
N THR A 70 3.49 -10.79 5.10
CA THR A 70 3.77 -11.88 6.03
C THR A 70 2.62 -11.95 7.03
N THR A 71 2.69 -12.87 7.99
CA THR A 71 1.69 -12.96 9.05
C THR A 71 1.58 -11.62 9.78
N TYR A 72 0.36 -11.10 9.86
CA TYR A 72 0.05 -9.83 10.51
C TYR A 72 0.77 -8.64 9.88
N LYS A 73 1.10 -8.72 8.59
CA LYS A 73 1.73 -7.59 7.91
C LYS A 73 1.24 -7.52 6.47
N TYR A 74 0.71 -6.38 6.10
CA TYR A 74 0.18 -6.11 4.77
C TYR A 74 0.86 -4.87 4.20
N TYR A 75 0.80 -4.71 2.89
CA TYR A 75 1.38 -3.52 2.27
C TYR A 75 0.48 -2.99 1.17
N VAL A 76 0.70 -1.72 0.82
CA VAL A 76 0.05 -1.05 -0.30
C VAL A 76 1.00 0.00 -0.83
N ILE A 77 0.92 0.27 -2.12
CA ILE A 77 1.66 1.36 -2.75
C ILE A 77 0.70 2.54 -2.85
N PRO A 78 0.93 3.61 -2.09
CA PRO A 78 -0.01 4.74 -2.12
C PRO A 78 0.04 5.46 -3.46
N PRO A 79 -1.11 5.90 -3.98
CA PRO A 79 -1.12 6.71 -5.19
C PRO A 79 -0.47 8.07 -4.92
N ALA A 80 0.19 8.63 -5.93
CA ALA A 80 0.84 9.92 -5.79
C ALA A 80 -0.18 11.03 -5.54
N GLY A 81 0.17 11.96 -4.66
CA GLY A 81 -0.64 13.16 -4.46
C GLY A 81 -1.75 13.05 -3.44
N TYR A 82 -1.89 11.92 -2.76
CA TYR A 82 -2.93 11.74 -1.73
C TYR A 82 -2.30 11.88 -0.34
N PRO A 83 -2.69 12.87 0.45
CA PRO A 83 -2.05 13.11 1.74
C PRO A 83 -2.59 12.26 2.89
N THR A 84 -3.77 11.66 2.73
CA THR A 84 -4.46 11.01 3.85
C THR A 84 -4.89 9.60 3.48
N VAL A 85 -4.85 8.69 4.47
CA VAL A 85 -5.27 7.31 4.29
C VAL A 85 -6.10 6.84 5.47
N ILE A 86 -7.08 5.98 5.19
CA ILE A 86 -7.81 5.21 6.19
C ILE A 86 -7.57 3.74 5.86
N PHE A 87 -7.07 2.99 6.83
CA PHE A 87 -6.94 1.54 6.65
C PHE A 87 -8.22 0.88 7.13
N CYS A 88 -8.73 -0.04 6.31
CA CYS A 88 -10.02 -0.68 6.55
C CYS A 88 -9.87 -2.18 6.64
N ARG A 89 -10.47 -2.75 7.67
CA ARG A 89 -10.66 -4.20 7.82
C ARG A 89 -11.95 -4.54 7.10
N MET A 90 -11.87 -5.38 6.08
CA MET A 90 -12.96 -5.62 5.14
C MET A 90 -13.50 -7.03 5.27
N ASN A 91 -14.75 -7.20 4.87
CA ASN A 91 -15.36 -8.52 4.75
C ASN A 91 -14.57 -9.36 3.77
N GLY A 92 -14.00 -10.46 4.25
CA GLY A 92 -13.19 -11.35 3.40
C GLY A 92 -13.99 -12.11 2.35
N GLY A 93 -15.31 -12.17 2.51
CA GLY A 93 -16.19 -12.80 1.53
C GLY A 93 -16.61 -11.87 0.39
N ALA A 94 -16.19 -10.61 0.41
CA ALA A 94 -16.54 -9.63 -0.62
C ALA A 94 -15.27 -9.11 -1.27
N THR A 95 -15.34 -8.79 -2.57
CA THR A 95 -14.17 -8.31 -3.30
C THR A 95 -14.22 -6.81 -3.58
N ALA A 96 -15.39 -6.21 -3.55
CA ALA A 96 -15.53 -4.77 -3.82
C ALA A 96 -15.05 -3.95 -2.63
N ASN A 97 -14.34 -2.86 -2.92
CA ASN A 97 -13.90 -1.92 -1.90
C ASN A 97 -14.91 -0.79 -1.80
N ASN A 98 -15.67 -0.80 -0.71
CA ASN A 98 -16.64 0.23 -0.42
C ASN A 98 -16.94 0.21 1.07
N TRP A 99 -17.65 1.22 1.54
CA TRP A 99 -17.96 1.34 2.97
C TRP A 99 -18.95 0.27 3.45
N ASN A 100 -19.75 -0.30 2.54
CA ASN A 100 -20.69 -1.37 2.92
C ASN A 100 -19.98 -2.67 3.26
N ASN A 101 -18.83 -2.92 2.65
CA ASN A 101 -18.05 -4.15 2.89
C ASN A 101 -17.02 -3.98 3.99
N LYS A 102 -16.99 -2.84 4.64
CA LYS A 102 -16.05 -2.57 5.71
C LYS A 102 -16.59 -3.09 7.03
N TRP A 103 -15.74 -3.76 7.78
CA TRP A 103 -16.04 -4.18 9.15
C TRP A 103 -15.51 -3.19 10.18
N ASN A 104 -14.29 -2.69 9.97
CA ASN A 104 -13.63 -1.75 10.88
C ASN A 104 -12.77 -0.79 10.08
N GLN A 105 -12.43 0.35 10.69
CA GLN A 105 -11.54 1.32 10.04
C GLN A 105 -10.69 2.06 11.07
N THR A 106 -9.60 2.65 10.62
CA THR A 106 -8.83 3.57 11.44
C THR A 106 -9.43 4.98 11.38
N VAL A 107 -8.94 5.84 12.26
CA VAL A 107 -9.13 7.28 12.09
C VAL A 107 -8.43 7.73 10.80
N ASP A 108 -8.68 8.97 10.39
CA ASP A 108 -7.95 9.58 9.28
C ASP A 108 -6.47 9.69 9.67
N LEU A 109 -5.59 9.17 8.82
CA LEU A 109 -4.16 9.17 9.09
C LEU A 109 -3.44 9.97 8.01
N THR A 110 -2.58 10.90 8.43
CA THR A 110 -1.74 11.61 7.50
C THR A 110 -0.59 10.69 7.07
N ILE A 111 -0.40 10.56 5.76
CA ILE A 111 0.70 9.73 5.24
C ILE A 111 2.01 10.45 5.57
N PRO A 112 2.94 9.78 6.28
CA PRO A 112 4.16 10.43 6.70
C PRO A 112 5.06 10.83 5.53
N THR A 113 5.79 11.92 5.71
CA THR A 113 6.78 12.39 4.73
C THR A 113 8.20 12.31 5.27
N ASN A 114 8.34 11.78 6.49
CA ASN A 114 9.63 11.72 7.20
C ASN A 114 10.32 10.36 7.10
N GLY A 115 9.83 9.48 6.22
CA GLY A 115 10.41 8.15 6.06
C GLY A 115 9.73 7.06 6.87
N ASN A 116 8.83 7.40 7.78
CA ASN A 116 8.02 6.39 8.45
C ASN A 116 7.09 5.73 7.44
N ASN A 117 6.96 4.41 7.52
CA ASN A 117 6.23 3.67 6.50
C ASN A 117 5.38 2.54 7.06
N THR A 118 5.35 2.36 8.38
CA THR A 118 4.65 1.24 9.00
C THR A 118 3.64 1.76 10.00
N CYS A 119 2.38 1.38 9.81
CA CYS A 119 1.30 1.76 10.69
C CYS A 119 0.91 0.58 11.56
N THR A 120 1.02 0.75 12.87
CA THR A 120 0.62 -0.27 13.84
C THR A 120 -0.75 0.11 14.39
N ILE A 121 -1.70 -0.83 14.32
CA ILE A 121 -3.07 -0.60 14.77
C ILE A 121 -3.18 -0.86 16.26
N SER A 122 -3.97 -0.02 16.94
CA SER A 122 -4.34 -0.21 18.34
C SER A 122 -5.77 0.28 18.52
N ASN A 123 -6.32 0.08 19.72
CA ASN A 123 -7.72 0.42 20.01
C ASN A 123 -8.67 -0.22 18.99
N PHE A 124 -8.45 -1.50 18.73
CA PHE A 124 -9.00 -2.27 17.60
C PHE A 124 -10.52 -2.19 17.48
N TRP A 125 -11.21 -2.15 18.62
CA TRP A 125 -12.67 -2.28 18.64
C TRP A 125 -13.37 -0.98 18.97
N ASN A 126 -12.63 0.13 18.96
CA ASN A 126 -13.23 1.45 18.97
C ASN A 126 -13.95 1.69 17.65
N ASN A 127 -14.88 2.64 17.64
CA ASN A 127 -15.58 3.00 16.40
C ASN A 127 -14.58 3.27 15.26
N LYS A 128 -13.47 3.95 15.57
CA LYS A 128 -12.35 4.11 14.66
C LYS A 128 -11.09 3.77 15.42
N ALA A 129 -10.33 2.81 14.91
CA ALA A 129 -9.11 2.38 15.55
C ALA A 129 -8.01 3.42 15.40
N SER A 130 -7.01 3.32 16.25
CA SER A 130 -5.83 4.20 16.19
C SER A 130 -4.75 3.57 15.34
N GLY A 131 -3.91 4.40 14.73
CA GLY A 131 -2.74 3.94 14.01
C GLY A 131 -1.55 4.78 14.42
N SER A 132 -0.40 4.14 14.61
CA SER A 132 0.83 4.86 14.90
C SER A 132 1.91 4.49 13.89
N TRP A 133 2.63 5.49 13.45
CA TRP A 133 3.62 5.34 12.38
C TRP A 133 5.00 5.09 12.94
N SER A 134 5.73 4.21 12.28
CA SER A 134 7.12 3.91 12.61
C SER A 134 7.87 3.62 11.31
N LYS A 135 9.19 3.48 11.45
CA LYS A 135 10.05 3.17 10.32
C LYS A 135 10.36 1.68 10.33
N LYS A 136 10.41 1.12 9.14
CA LYS A 136 10.69 -0.30 8.99
C LYS A 136 11.92 -0.50 8.14
#